data_11f39df9f397c8d882932dd116ac1a37
#
_entry.id   11f39df9f397c8d882932dd116ac1a37
#
_cell.length_a   1.000
_cell.length_b   1.000
_cell.length_c   1.000
_cell.angle_alpha   90.00
_cell.angle_beta   90.00
_cell.angle_gamma   90.00
#
_symmetry.space_group_name_H-M   'P 1'
#
loop_
_entity.id
_entity.type
_entity.pdbx_description
1 polymer ?
#
loop_
_entity_poly.entity_id
_entity_poly.type
_entity_poly.pdbx_seq_one_letter_code
_entity_poly.pdbx_strand_id
1 'polypeptide(L)'
;VWVYGQTEVVKDLIKAQLDGGPPLLFEVSDVVPEDVDGDSPRIRFTDAEGNAQVLECDVIAGTDGFHGVSRPVVQEAGGRLWERTYPYAWLGILADAAPATDELIYAWHPEGFALYSMRSPSVSRLYIQVDPSEKIEDWSDDRIWEGLATRFALDGWEINTGPVTDKSILPMRSFVSAPMRRGRLFLAGDAAHIVPPTGAKGLNLAVADVTLLA
;
A
#
# COMPACT_ATOMS: atom_id res chain seq x y z
N VAL A 1 -10.85 14.19 10.71
CA VAL A 1 -10.21 13.06 10.01
C VAL A 1 -11.14 11.86 10.11
N TRP A 2 -11.38 11.18 9.01
CA TRP A 2 -12.11 9.92 8.98
C TRP A 2 -11.11 8.78 8.87
N VAL A 3 -11.24 7.78 9.72
CA VAL A 3 -10.47 6.54 9.61
C VAL A 3 -11.34 5.53 8.88
N TYR A 4 -10.96 5.20 7.65
CA TYR A 4 -11.66 4.22 6.83
C TYR A 4 -10.65 3.21 6.26
N GLY A 5 -10.93 1.93 6.45
CA GLY A 5 -9.99 0.88 6.07
C GLY A 5 -9.78 0.82 4.57
N GLN A 6 -8.53 0.72 4.11
CA GLN A 6 -8.23 0.60 2.68
C GLN A 6 -9.02 -0.55 2.02
N THR A 7 -9.15 -1.68 2.68
CA THR A 7 -9.94 -2.82 2.19
C THR A 7 -11.40 -2.44 1.96
N GLU A 8 -12.00 -1.63 2.84
CA GLU A 8 -13.39 -1.19 2.68
C GLU A 8 -13.53 -0.20 1.53
N VAL A 9 -12.57 0.73 1.36
CA VAL A 9 -12.52 1.62 0.19
C VAL A 9 -12.47 0.82 -1.10
N VAL A 10 -11.62 -0.22 -1.16
CA VAL A 10 -11.50 -1.07 -2.37
C VAL A 10 -12.80 -1.82 -2.65
N LYS A 11 -13.45 -2.38 -1.62
CA LYS A 11 -14.76 -3.05 -1.77
C LYS A 11 -15.83 -2.10 -2.34
N ASP A 12 -15.91 -0.88 -1.79
CA ASP A 12 -16.87 0.11 -2.25
C ASP A 12 -16.62 0.53 -3.70
N LEU A 13 -15.34 0.72 -4.08
CA LEU A 13 -14.96 1.07 -5.45
C LEU A 13 -15.26 -0.07 -6.43
N ILE A 14 -14.95 -1.33 -6.07
CA ILE A 14 -15.30 -2.50 -6.89
C ILE A 14 -16.80 -2.59 -7.05
N LYS A 15 -17.58 -2.43 -5.97
CA LYS A 15 -19.03 -2.44 -6.02
C LYS A 15 -19.56 -1.35 -6.96
N ALA A 16 -19.10 -0.13 -6.82
CA ALA A 16 -19.51 0.99 -7.68
C ALA A 16 -19.18 0.71 -9.17
N GLN A 17 -18.02 0.11 -9.44
CA GLN A 17 -17.62 -0.28 -10.80
C GLN A 17 -18.53 -1.35 -11.39
N LEU A 18 -18.90 -2.38 -10.60
CA LEU A 18 -19.78 -3.46 -11.04
C LEU A 18 -21.24 -3.00 -11.23
N ASP A 19 -21.70 -2.00 -10.45
CA ASP A 19 -23.06 -1.47 -10.50
C ASP A 19 -23.34 -0.60 -11.74
N GLY A 20 -22.36 -0.26 -12.57
CA GLY A 20 -22.58 0.53 -13.79
C GLY A 20 -21.34 1.15 -14.42
N GLY A 21 -20.15 0.73 -13.98
CA GLY A 21 -18.88 1.15 -14.58
C GLY A 21 -18.48 0.35 -15.82
N PRO A 22 -17.34 0.67 -16.43
CA PRO A 22 -16.71 -0.13 -17.47
C PRO A 22 -16.43 -1.56 -17.03
N PRO A 23 -16.23 -2.53 -17.96
CA PRO A 23 -15.94 -3.92 -17.61
C PRO A 23 -14.73 -4.04 -16.66
N LEU A 24 -14.88 -4.87 -15.63
CA LEU A 24 -13.83 -5.24 -14.69
C LEU A 24 -13.55 -6.73 -14.86
N LEU A 25 -12.35 -7.07 -15.31
CA LEU A 25 -11.91 -8.44 -15.53
C LEU A 25 -11.09 -8.91 -14.33
N PHE A 26 -11.48 -10.03 -13.72
CA PHE A 26 -10.80 -10.68 -12.63
C PHE A 26 -10.01 -11.89 -13.11
N GLU A 27 -9.05 -12.35 -12.30
CA GLU A 27 -8.29 -13.59 -12.52
C GLU A 27 -7.54 -13.63 -13.87
N VAL A 28 -7.18 -12.46 -14.41
CA VAL A 28 -6.34 -12.37 -15.61
C VAL A 28 -4.87 -12.61 -15.26
N SER A 29 -4.13 -13.22 -16.19
CA SER A 29 -2.69 -13.49 -16.06
C SER A 29 -1.92 -13.07 -17.32
N ASP A 30 -0.59 -13.16 -17.30
CA ASP A 30 0.31 -12.88 -18.43
C ASP A 30 0.07 -11.53 -19.09
N VAL A 31 -0.21 -10.51 -18.28
CA VAL A 31 -0.52 -9.15 -18.75
C VAL A 31 0.73 -8.50 -19.33
N VAL A 32 0.66 -8.04 -20.56
CA VAL A 32 1.76 -7.37 -21.26
C VAL A 32 1.24 -6.14 -22.00
N PRO A 33 1.70 -4.91 -21.64
CA PRO A 33 1.50 -3.72 -22.45
C PRO A 33 2.35 -3.79 -23.72
N GLU A 34 1.75 -3.56 -24.88
CA GLU A 34 2.40 -3.59 -26.19
C GLU A 34 2.11 -2.31 -26.97
N ASP A 35 2.99 -1.96 -27.92
CA ASP A 35 2.86 -0.82 -28.84
C ASP A 35 2.60 0.53 -28.14
N VAL A 36 3.13 0.69 -26.93
CA VAL A 36 2.89 1.87 -26.08
C VAL A 36 3.39 3.18 -26.70
N ASP A 37 4.38 3.13 -27.60
CA ASP A 37 4.94 4.28 -28.32
C ASP A 37 4.20 4.56 -29.65
N GLY A 38 3.31 3.65 -30.07
CA GLY A 38 2.54 3.74 -31.31
C GLY A 38 1.19 4.43 -31.17
N ASP A 39 0.42 4.41 -32.27
CA ASP A 39 -0.93 5.00 -32.29
C ASP A 39 -2.02 4.07 -31.77
N SER A 40 -1.73 2.77 -31.64
CA SER A 40 -2.67 1.73 -31.23
C SER A 40 -2.08 0.88 -30.12
N PRO A 41 -1.88 1.46 -28.90
CA PRO A 41 -1.41 0.68 -27.77
C PRO A 41 -2.43 -0.41 -27.42
N ARG A 42 -1.94 -1.52 -26.90
CA ARG A 42 -2.79 -2.66 -26.55
C ARG A 42 -2.26 -3.39 -25.32
N ILE A 43 -3.14 -4.14 -24.68
CA ILE A 43 -2.81 -5.03 -23.59
C ILE A 43 -3.10 -6.44 -24.04
N ARG A 44 -2.10 -7.32 -24.04
CA ARG A 44 -2.27 -8.76 -24.19
C ARG A 44 -2.34 -9.40 -22.80
N PHE A 45 -3.24 -10.35 -22.62
CA PHE A 45 -3.41 -11.07 -21.37
C PHE A 45 -4.06 -12.43 -21.60
N THR A 46 -4.04 -13.27 -20.57
CA THR A 46 -4.80 -14.54 -20.50
C THR A 46 -6.01 -14.33 -19.61
N ASP A 47 -7.21 -14.65 -20.08
CA ASP A 47 -8.45 -14.53 -19.30
C ASP A 47 -8.60 -15.67 -18.26
N ALA A 48 -9.65 -15.60 -17.43
CA ALA A 48 -9.93 -16.59 -16.40
C ALA A 48 -10.18 -18.01 -16.95
N GLU A 49 -10.61 -18.13 -18.21
CA GLU A 49 -10.85 -19.38 -18.92
C GLU A 49 -9.56 -19.93 -19.58
N GLY A 50 -8.45 -19.21 -19.51
CA GLY A 50 -7.15 -19.59 -20.08
C GLY A 50 -6.99 -19.22 -21.56
N ASN A 51 -7.84 -18.35 -22.12
CA ASN A 51 -7.73 -17.91 -23.50
C ASN A 51 -6.86 -16.66 -23.61
N ALA A 52 -6.04 -16.61 -24.66
CA ALA A 52 -5.28 -15.40 -24.98
C ALA A 52 -6.22 -14.31 -25.53
N GLN A 53 -6.13 -13.13 -24.94
CA GLN A 53 -6.93 -11.95 -25.27
C GLN A 53 -6.03 -10.77 -25.64
N VAL A 54 -6.56 -9.86 -26.46
CA VAL A 54 -5.93 -8.57 -26.80
C VAL A 54 -6.99 -7.48 -26.65
N LEU A 55 -6.64 -6.45 -25.89
CA LEU A 55 -7.47 -5.25 -25.74
C LEU A 55 -6.73 -4.07 -26.39
N GLU A 56 -7.28 -3.54 -27.46
CA GLU A 56 -6.82 -2.29 -28.07
C GLU A 56 -7.38 -1.10 -27.29
N CYS A 57 -6.58 -0.07 -27.11
CA CYS A 57 -6.97 1.12 -26.35
C CYS A 57 -6.24 2.36 -26.84
N ASP A 58 -6.70 3.53 -26.44
CA ASP A 58 -6.06 4.81 -26.76
C ASP A 58 -4.92 5.14 -25.76
N VAL A 59 -5.08 4.70 -24.52
CA VAL A 59 -4.19 4.96 -23.39
C VAL A 59 -4.18 3.77 -22.44
N ILE A 60 -3.03 3.48 -21.85
CA ILE A 60 -2.86 2.48 -20.79
C ILE A 60 -2.51 3.19 -19.48
N ALA A 61 -3.27 2.93 -18.43
CA ALA A 61 -2.97 3.37 -17.08
C ALA A 61 -2.41 2.19 -16.27
N GLY A 62 -1.12 2.21 -15.99
CA GLY A 62 -0.43 1.25 -15.12
C GLY A 62 -0.65 1.59 -13.65
N THR A 63 -1.65 0.96 -13.04
CA THR A 63 -2.01 1.08 -11.62
C THR A 63 -1.75 -0.22 -10.86
N ASP A 64 -0.82 -1.01 -11.37
CA ASP A 64 -0.52 -2.40 -11.04
C ASP A 64 0.46 -2.57 -9.86
N GLY A 65 0.68 -1.50 -9.09
CA GLY A 65 1.46 -1.52 -7.87
C GLY A 65 2.97 -1.61 -8.08
N PHE A 66 3.71 -1.83 -6.99
CA PHE A 66 5.18 -1.83 -7.05
C PHE A 66 5.75 -3.02 -7.85
N HIS A 67 5.09 -4.15 -7.85
CA HIS A 67 5.53 -5.37 -8.55
C HIS A 67 4.85 -5.58 -9.91
N GLY A 68 4.14 -4.57 -10.39
CA GLY A 68 3.43 -4.61 -11.66
C GLY A 68 4.34 -4.63 -12.88
N VAL A 69 3.75 -4.93 -14.03
CA VAL A 69 4.44 -5.06 -15.33
C VAL A 69 4.64 -3.72 -16.05
N SER A 70 3.88 -2.68 -15.67
CA SER A 70 3.87 -1.40 -16.39
C SER A 70 5.14 -0.59 -16.21
N ARG A 71 5.68 -0.52 -14.97
CA ARG A 71 6.91 0.26 -14.69
C ARG A 71 8.14 -0.23 -15.45
N PRO A 72 8.46 -1.54 -15.53
CA PRO A 72 9.57 -2.01 -16.35
C PRO A 72 9.51 -1.51 -17.79
N VAL A 73 8.33 -1.50 -18.41
CA VAL A 73 8.14 -1.00 -19.79
C VAL A 73 8.52 0.48 -19.90
N VAL A 74 8.13 1.31 -18.91
CA VAL A 74 8.52 2.74 -18.91
C VAL A 74 10.03 2.91 -18.77
N GLN A 75 10.68 2.07 -17.96
CA GLN A 75 12.10 2.15 -17.67
C GLN A 75 13.01 1.72 -18.83
N GLU A 76 12.58 0.76 -19.63
CA GLU A 76 13.30 0.34 -20.85
C GLU A 76 13.61 1.49 -21.81
N ALA A 77 12.79 2.56 -21.80
CA ALA A 77 13.01 3.76 -22.60
C ALA A 77 14.01 4.76 -21.98
N GLY A 78 14.80 4.36 -20.97
CA GLY A 78 15.79 5.22 -20.31
C GLY A 78 15.24 5.99 -19.09
N GLY A 79 14.16 5.52 -18.49
CA GLY A 79 13.63 6.05 -17.24
C GLY A 79 14.63 5.90 -16.08
N ARG A 80 14.55 6.81 -15.12
CA ARG A 80 15.36 6.82 -13.90
C ARG A 80 14.52 6.39 -12.71
N LEU A 81 15.12 5.57 -11.85
CA LEU A 81 14.58 5.23 -10.54
C LEU A 81 15.32 6.01 -9.46
N TRP A 82 14.55 6.67 -8.60
CA TRP A 82 15.05 7.23 -7.36
C TRP A 82 14.52 6.34 -6.23
N GLU A 83 15.44 5.68 -5.56
CA GLU A 83 15.11 4.79 -4.44
C GLU A 83 15.94 5.14 -3.22
N ARG A 84 15.29 5.10 -2.05
CA ARG A 84 15.94 5.23 -0.76
C ARG A 84 15.36 4.18 0.19
N THR A 85 16.21 3.29 0.66
CA THR A 85 15.90 2.39 1.77
C THR A 85 16.30 3.05 3.08
N TYR A 86 15.46 2.96 4.09
CA TYR A 86 15.72 3.50 5.41
C TYR A 86 16.26 2.41 6.34
N PRO A 87 17.11 2.77 7.35
CA PRO A 87 17.72 1.81 8.25
C PRO A 87 16.77 1.33 9.37
N TYR A 88 15.48 1.28 9.10
CA TYR A 88 14.44 0.80 10.01
C TYR A 88 13.25 0.22 9.23
N ALA A 89 12.51 -0.62 9.92
CA ALA A 89 11.25 -1.19 9.47
C ALA A 89 10.16 -0.91 10.50
N TRP A 90 8.92 -1.18 10.13
CA TRP A 90 7.79 -1.16 11.04
C TRP A 90 7.21 -2.56 11.20
N LEU A 91 7.12 -3.01 12.44
CA LEU A 91 6.25 -4.12 12.81
C LEU A 91 4.82 -3.57 12.86
N GLY A 92 4.02 -3.91 11.87
CA GLY A 92 2.60 -3.60 11.81
C GLY A 92 1.80 -4.68 12.52
N ILE A 93 0.86 -4.28 13.38
CA ILE A 93 0.10 -5.15 14.26
C ILE A 93 -1.38 -4.81 14.09
N LEU A 94 -2.21 -5.83 13.91
CA LEU A 94 -3.65 -5.74 14.01
C LEU A 94 -4.08 -6.59 15.20
N ALA A 95 -4.90 -6.03 16.09
CA ALA A 95 -5.31 -6.73 17.29
C ALA A 95 -6.81 -6.55 17.58
N ASP A 96 -7.45 -7.60 18.04
CA ASP A 96 -8.81 -7.57 18.59
C ASP A 96 -8.75 -6.94 19.98
N ALA A 97 -8.43 -5.66 20.01
CA ALA A 97 -8.37 -4.81 21.17
C ALA A 97 -9.14 -3.52 20.88
N ALA A 98 -10.14 -3.23 21.69
CA ALA A 98 -10.89 -1.98 21.55
C ALA A 98 -9.94 -0.79 21.69
N PRO A 99 -10.10 0.27 20.88
CA PRO A 99 -9.28 1.46 21.00
C PRO A 99 -9.30 2.04 22.41
N ALA A 100 -8.12 2.39 22.95
CA ALA A 100 -7.97 3.05 24.25
C ALA A 100 -8.23 4.57 24.14
N THR A 101 -8.29 5.11 22.93
CA THR A 101 -8.58 6.52 22.63
C THR A 101 -9.08 6.67 21.20
N ASP A 102 -9.83 7.75 20.94
CA ASP A 102 -10.28 8.15 19.61
C ASP A 102 -9.19 8.88 18.80
N GLU A 103 -8.02 9.10 19.38
CA GLU A 103 -6.93 9.84 18.78
C GLU A 103 -5.90 8.93 18.12
N LEU A 104 -5.31 9.42 17.03
CA LEU A 104 -4.11 8.85 16.43
C LEU A 104 -2.90 9.31 17.23
N ILE A 105 -2.13 8.37 17.79
CA ILE A 105 -0.97 8.69 18.62
C ILE A 105 0.33 8.35 17.87
N TYR A 106 1.21 9.33 17.77
CA TYR A 106 2.61 9.17 17.37
C TYR A 106 3.47 9.29 18.62
N ALA A 107 4.08 8.20 19.07
CA ALA A 107 4.96 8.18 20.22
C ALA A 107 6.42 8.10 19.81
N TRP A 108 7.23 9.00 20.36
CA TRP A 108 8.66 8.89 20.29
C TRP A 108 9.21 8.38 21.63
N HIS A 109 10.09 7.39 21.57
CA HIS A 109 10.73 6.79 22.73
C HIS A 109 12.21 6.49 22.42
N PRO A 110 13.14 6.46 23.40
CA PRO A 110 14.53 6.03 23.17
C PRO A 110 14.68 4.67 22.48
N GLU A 111 13.75 3.75 22.71
CA GLU A 111 13.71 2.44 22.05
C GLU A 111 13.08 2.47 20.64
N GLY A 112 12.78 3.65 20.12
CA GLY A 112 12.21 3.83 18.79
C GLY A 112 10.75 4.28 18.81
N PHE A 113 10.24 4.57 17.63
CA PHE A 113 8.93 5.09 17.39
C PHE A 113 7.84 4.02 17.57
N ALA A 114 6.65 4.44 18.00
CA ALA A 114 5.42 3.67 17.92
C ALA A 114 4.25 4.52 17.41
N LEU A 115 3.29 3.87 16.78
CA LEU A 115 2.05 4.49 16.32
C LEU A 115 0.86 3.66 16.78
N TYR A 116 -0.16 4.36 17.24
CA TYR A 116 -1.45 3.80 17.64
C TYR A 116 -2.56 4.43 16.82
N SER A 117 -3.45 3.61 16.30
CA SER A 117 -4.67 4.06 15.63
C SER A 117 -5.82 3.09 15.83
N MET A 118 -7.05 3.61 15.91
CA MET A 118 -8.24 2.77 15.80
C MET A 118 -8.38 2.25 14.36
N ARG A 119 -8.93 1.04 14.23
CA ARG A 119 -9.33 0.46 12.95
C ARG A 119 -10.84 0.31 12.86
N SER A 120 -11.45 -0.07 13.97
CA SER A 120 -12.89 -0.16 14.21
C SER A 120 -13.16 0.05 15.71
N PRO A 121 -14.41 0.04 16.18
CA PRO A 121 -14.70 0.09 17.61
C PRO A 121 -14.12 -1.06 18.45
N SER A 122 -13.73 -2.16 17.84
CA SER A 122 -13.18 -3.34 18.52
C SER A 122 -11.76 -3.72 18.08
N VAL A 123 -11.18 -3.03 17.08
CA VAL A 123 -9.90 -3.40 16.49
C VAL A 123 -8.96 -2.21 16.49
N SER A 124 -7.75 -2.41 17.00
CA SER A 124 -6.65 -1.44 16.96
C SER A 124 -5.60 -1.82 15.91
N ARG A 125 -5.06 -0.81 15.24
CA ARG A 125 -3.89 -0.92 14.35
C ARG A 125 -2.71 -0.20 14.98
N LEU A 126 -1.63 -0.92 15.18
CA LEU A 126 -0.47 -0.46 15.90
C LEU A 126 0.80 -0.69 15.09
N TYR A 127 1.84 0.08 15.38
CA TYR A 127 3.15 -0.09 14.78
C TYR A 127 4.25 0.12 15.81
N ILE A 128 5.31 -0.68 15.70
CA ILE A 128 6.56 -0.53 16.43
C ILE A 128 7.69 -0.37 15.42
N GLN A 129 8.55 0.61 15.61
CA GLN A 129 9.79 0.69 14.86
C GLN A 129 10.72 -0.44 15.28
N VAL A 130 11.25 -1.17 14.30
CA VAL A 130 12.13 -2.32 14.49
C VAL A 130 13.33 -2.23 13.54
N ASP A 131 14.37 -3.01 13.81
CA ASP A 131 15.48 -3.19 12.87
C ASP A 131 14.99 -3.99 11.64
N PRO A 132 15.42 -3.65 10.41
CA PRO A 132 15.01 -4.39 9.21
C PRO A 132 15.41 -5.88 9.18
N SER A 133 16.38 -6.29 10.01
CA SER A 133 16.81 -7.68 10.15
C SER A 133 15.98 -8.51 11.12
N GLU A 134 15.09 -7.89 11.88
CA GLU A 134 14.19 -8.58 12.80
C GLU A 134 13.27 -9.55 12.06
N LYS A 135 12.97 -10.67 12.70
CA LYS A 135 12.10 -11.70 12.14
C LYS A 135 10.75 -11.69 12.84
N ILE A 136 9.71 -11.91 12.08
CA ILE A 136 8.33 -11.88 12.60
C ILE A 136 8.09 -12.97 13.65
N GLU A 137 8.78 -14.09 13.54
CA GLU A 137 8.71 -15.21 14.47
C GLU A 137 9.22 -14.88 15.87
N ASP A 138 10.13 -13.90 15.97
CA ASP A 138 10.71 -13.46 17.25
C ASP A 138 9.77 -12.53 18.03
N TRP A 139 8.65 -12.11 17.42
CA TRP A 139 7.67 -11.20 18.00
C TRP A 139 6.44 -11.97 18.49
N SER A 140 6.51 -12.49 19.74
CA SER A 140 5.33 -13.02 20.44
C SER A 140 4.36 -11.90 20.79
N ASP A 141 3.11 -12.25 21.07
CA ASP A 141 2.10 -11.26 21.47
C ASP A 141 2.52 -10.54 22.77
N ASP A 142 3.11 -11.26 23.73
CA ASP A 142 3.62 -10.66 24.98
C ASP A 142 4.71 -9.62 24.69
N ARG A 143 5.70 -9.96 23.84
CA ARG A 143 6.75 -9.02 23.44
C ARG A 143 6.19 -7.78 22.73
N ILE A 144 5.17 -7.97 21.91
CA ILE A 144 4.47 -6.87 21.23
C ILE A 144 3.85 -5.92 22.23
N TRP A 145 3.05 -6.46 23.14
CA TRP A 145 2.35 -5.64 24.13
C TRP A 145 3.28 -4.97 25.12
N GLU A 146 4.34 -5.63 25.57
CA GLU A 146 5.40 -5.04 26.41
C GLU A 146 6.09 -3.89 25.67
N GLY A 147 6.49 -4.08 24.41
CA GLY A 147 7.12 -3.07 23.58
C GLY A 147 6.21 -1.87 23.32
N LEU A 148 4.92 -2.07 23.15
CA LEU A 148 3.94 -1.00 22.99
C LEU A 148 3.69 -0.26 24.31
N ALA A 149 3.49 -0.99 25.42
CA ALA A 149 3.30 -0.39 26.72
C ALA A 149 4.48 0.50 27.13
N THR A 150 5.71 0.07 26.85
CA THR A 150 6.92 0.85 27.10
C THR A 150 6.92 2.18 26.32
N ARG A 151 6.56 2.14 25.03
CA ARG A 151 6.59 3.32 24.14
C ARG A 151 5.43 4.28 24.35
N PHE A 152 4.31 3.77 24.83
CA PHE A 152 3.11 4.56 25.14
C PHE A 152 2.97 4.87 26.64
N ALA A 153 3.99 4.63 27.45
CA ALA A 153 3.94 4.89 28.88
C ALA A 153 3.59 6.37 29.14
N LEU A 154 2.45 6.59 29.77
CA LEU A 154 1.94 7.90 30.16
C LEU A 154 1.17 7.75 31.47
N ASP A 155 1.42 8.66 32.43
CA ASP A 155 0.73 8.64 33.73
C ASP A 155 -0.79 8.73 33.57
N GLY A 156 -1.49 7.74 34.12
CA GLY A 156 -2.95 7.69 34.11
C GLY A 156 -3.58 7.23 32.77
N TRP A 157 -2.80 6.74 31.83
CA TRP A 157 -3.29 6.16 30.57
C TRP A 157 -2.60 4.82 30.27
N GLU A 158 -3.37 3.86 29.86
CA GLU A 158 -2.90 2.53 29.47
C GLU A 158 -3.50 2.12 28.13
N ILE A 159 -2.72 1.38 27.35
CA ILE A 159 -3.18 0.78 26.10
C ILE A 159 -4.04 -0.45 26.39
N ASN A 160 -5.16 -0.58 25.69
CA ASN A 160 -5.94 -1.82 25.72
C ASN A 160 -5.20 -2.92 24.96
N THR A 161 -5.19 -4.12 25.52
CA THR A 161 -4.58 -5.31 24.90
C THR A 161 -5.63 -6.32 24.47
N GLY A 162 -5.27 -7.24 23.57
CA GLY A 162 -6.12 -8.30 23.07
C GLY A 162 -5.36 -9.25 22.15
N PRO A 163 -6.00 -10.28 21.59
CA PRO A 163 -5.34 -11.19 20.65
C PRO A 163 -4.80 -10.45 19.42
N VAL A 164 -3.53 -10.71 19.08
CA VAL A 164 -2.95 -10.24 17.81
C VAL A 164 -3.50 -11.10 16.69
N THR A 165 -4.21 -10.49 15.74
CA THR A 165 -4.88 -11.20 14.63
C THR A 165 -4.05 -11.19 13.35
N ASP A 166 -3.18 -10.19 13.19
CA ASP A 166 -2.23 -10.09 12.07
C ASP A 166 -1.00 -9.31 12.49
N LYS A 167 0.17 -9.71 11.98
CA LYS A 167 1.42 -9.00 12.17
C LYS A 167 2.36 -9.17 10.99
N SER A 168 3.05 -8.09 10.63
CA SER A 168 4.02 -8.11 9.52
C SER A 168 5.12 -7.09 9.72
N ILE A 169 6.34 -7.39 9.23
CA ILE A 169 7.44 -6.42 9.22
C ILE A 169 7.50 -5.77 7.83
N LEU A 170 7.39 -4.45 7.81
CA LEU A 170 7.38 -3.64 6.62
C LEU A 170 8.67 -2.80 6.55
N PRO A 171 9.63 -3.16 5.68
CA PRO A 171 10.81 -2.32 5.43
C PRO A 171 10.40 -0.95 4.88
N MET A 172 11.03 0.10 5.38
CA MET A 172 10.74 1.47 4.94
C MET A 172 11.56 1.82 3.72
N ARG A 173 10.88 2.27 2.67
CA ARG A 173 11.52 2.79 1.46
C ARG A 173 10.73 3.93 0.85
N SER A 174 11.43 4.80 0.14
CA SER A 174 10.87 5.74 -0.84
C SER A 174 11.31 5.34 -2.22
N PHE A 175 10.44 5.57 -3.18
CA PHE A 175 10.68 5.22 -4.57
C PHE A 175 9.95 6.20 -5.48
N VAL A 176 10.58 6.60 -6.60
CA VAL A 176 9.95 7.40 -7.65
C VAL A 176 10.48 6.96 -9.01
N SER A 177 9.59 6.66 -9.94
CA SER A 177 9.90 6.48 -11.35
C SER A 177 9.85 7.82 -12.08
N ALA A 178 10.87 8.14 -12.87
CA ALA A 178 10.91 9.37 -13.68
C ALA A 178 11.48 9.09 -15.08
N PRO A 179 10.73 9.36 -16.17
CA PRO A 179 9.34 9.84 -16.20
C PRO A 179 8.33 8.79 -15.70
N MET A 180 7.12 9.22 -15.36
CA MET A 180 6.00 8.34 -15.00
C MET A 180 5.17 7.94 -16.23
N ARG A 181 5.77 8.03 -17.42
CA ARG A 181 5.11 7.68 -18.69
C ARG A 181 6.10 7.25 -19.75
N ARG A 182 5.61 6.41 -20.68
CA ARG A 182 6.26 6.14 -21.97
C ARG A 182 5.16 6.10 -23.05
N GLY A 183 5.27 6.96 -24.05
CA GLY A 183 4.25 7.04 -25.09
C GLY A 183 2.85 7.23 -24.50
N ARG A 184 2.00 6.24 -24.71
CA ARG A 184 0.60 6.18 -24.23
C ARG A 184 0.41 5.34 -22.95
N LEU A 185 1.49 4.86 -22.33
CA LEU A 185 1.49 4.20 -21.03
C LEU A 185 1.84 5.20 -19.93
N PHE A 186 0.97 5.33 -18.93
CA PHE A 186 1.12 6.18 -17.76
C PHE A 186 1.16 5.34 -16.49
N LEU A 187 2.02 5.70 -15.54
CA LEU A 187 2.08 5.06 -14.22
C LEU A 187 1.35 5.91 -13.19
N ALA A 188 0.62 5.27 -12.28
CA ALA A 188 -0.04 5.93 -11.16
C ALA A 188 0.06 5.07 -9.88
N GLY A 189 0.00 5.73 -8.71
CA GLY A 189 0.11 5.08 -7.42
C GLY A 189 1.45 4.38 -7.21
N ASP A 190 1.45 3.23 -6.56
CA ASP A 190 2.68 2.47 -6.22
C ASP A 190 3.46 1.96 -7.44
N ALA A 191 2.87 1.95 -8.62
CA ALA A 191 3.59 1.72 -9.87
C ALA A 191 4.55 2.89 -10.19
N ALA A 192 4.18 4.13 -9.85
CA ALA A 192 4.92 5.34 -10.10
C ALA A 192 5.83 5.76 -8.94
N HIS A 193 5.33 5.68 -7.71
CA HIS A 193 6.02 6.16 -6.52
C HIS A 193 5.55 5.47 -5.24
N ILE A 194 6.47 5.34 -4.28
CA ILE A 194 6.19 4.87 -2.93
C ILE A 194 6.72 5.88 -1.93
N VAL A 195 5.94 6.16 -0.91
CA VAL A 195 6.33 6.97 0.24
C VAL A 195 6.16 6.16 1.53
N PRO A 196 7.02 6.37 2.54
CA PRO A 196 6.83 5.73 3.83
C PRO A 196 5.46 6.04 4.43
N PRO A 197 4.82 5.09 5.11
CA PRO A 197 3.46 5.25 5.65
C PRO A 197 3.35 6.26 6.79
N THR A 198 4.47 6.80 7.28
CA THR A 198 4.53 7.77 8.39
C THR A 198 3.66 9.01 8.21
N GLY A 199 3.43 9.44 6.99
CA GLY A 199 2.59 10.61 6.69
C GLY A 199 1.18 10.26 6.21
N ALA A 200 0.82 8.97 6.14
CA ALA A 200 -0.46 8.48 5.58
C ALA A 200 -0.79 9.09 4.20
N LYS A 201 0.21 9.26 3.32
CA LYS A 201 0.08 9.97 2.04
C LYS A 201 -0.08 9.04 0.82
N GLY A 202 0.24 7.74 0.92
CA GLY A 202 0.26 6.84 -0.22
C GLY A 202 -1.04 6.84 -1.01
N LEU A 203 -2.17 6.57 -0.36
CA LEU A 203 -3.49 6.58 -1.00
C LEU A 203 -3.85 7.97 -1.57
N ASN A 204 -3.56 9.05 -0.83
CA ASN A 204 -3.87 10.39 -1.29
C ASN A 204 -3.08 10.77 -2.55
N LEU A 205 -1.81 10.36 -2.65
CA LEU A 205 -0.99 10.56 -3.84
C LEU A 205 -1.53 9.75 -5.03
N ALA A 206 -1.88 8.47 -4.81
CA ALA A 206 -2.46 7.62 -5.85
C ALA A 206 -3.79 8.20 -6.39
N VAL A 207 -4.65 8.71 -5.51
CA VAL A 207 -5.91 9.40 -5.90
C VAL A 207 -5.62 10.67 -6.70
N ALA A 208 -4.60 11.45 -6.31
CA ALA A 208 -4.20 12.64 -7.06
C ALA A 208 -3.69 12.28 -8.46
N ASP A 209 -2.88 11.23 -8.59
CA ASP A 209 -2.42 10.75 -9.90
C ASP A 209 -3.60 10.38 -10.81
N VAL A 210 -4.53 9.58 -10.30
CA VAL A 210 -5.71 9.13 -11.05
C VAL A 210 -6.60 10.32 -11.45
N THR A 211 -6.76 11.30 -10.54
CA THR A 211 -7.54 12.52 -10.83
C THR A 211 -6.91 13.37 -11.93
N LEU A 212 -5.58 13.40 -12.01
CA LEU A 212 -4.86 14.13 -13.07
C LEU A 212 -4.84 13.36 -14.39
N LEU A 213 -4.90 12.02 -14.35
CA LEU A 213 -4.87 11.16 -15.52
C LEU A 213 -6.23 11.05 -16.20
N ALA A 214 -7.34 11.15 -15.45
CA ALA A 214 -8.71 11.09 -15.95
C ALA A 214 -9.15 12.41 -16.61
#